data_023d5d370ee17870d8f62cb5ed440d90
#
_entry.id   023d5d370ee17870d8f62cb5ed440d90
#
_cell.length_a   1.000
_cell.length_b   1.000
_cell.length_c   1.000
_cell.angle_alpha   90.00
_cell.angle_beta   90.00
_cell.angle_gamma   90.00
#
_symmetry.space_group_name_H-M   'P 1'
#
loop_
_entity.id
_entity.type
_entity.pdbx_description
1 polymer ?
#
loop_
_entity_poly.entity_id
_entity_poly.type
_entity_poly.pdbx_seq_one_letter_code
_entity_poly.pdbx_strand_id
1 'polypeptide(L)'
;MKLRIFAENLWVDGKWEKDSLIIINKGQIEKITAGKTKEYDYTAAYVAPGVIDNHIHGGDGFDITKPSVEGMVNWLKNIAQNGICGVLPT
;
A
#
# COMPACT_ATOMS: atom_id res chain seq x y z
N MET A 1 17.55 -5.08 0.66
CA MET A 1 17.23 -4.22 -0.50
C MET A 1 16.51 -2.98 -0.02
N LYS A 2 16.95 -1.84 -0.46
CA LYS A 2 16.28 -0.57 -0.16
C LYS A 2 15.45 -0.13 -1.35
N LEU A 3 14.24 0.34 -1.06
CA LEU A 3 13.32 0.90 -2.02
C LEU A 3 13.09 2.37 -1.65
N ARG A 4 13.21 3.26 -2.62
CA ARG A 4 13.02 4.69 -2.42
C ARG A 4 11.80 5.15 -3.22
N ILE A 5 10.84 5.74 -2.53
CA ILE A 5 9.62 6.25 -3.14
C ILE A 5 9.56 7.75 -2.87
N PHE A 6 9.52 8.54 -3.94
CA PHE A 6 9.32 9.98 -3.82
C PHE A 6 7.85 10.33 -3.98
N ALA A 7 7.31 11.01 -2.99
CA ALA A 7 5.93 11.49 -2.98
C ALA A 7 5.90 13.00 -3.11
N GLU A 8 5.17 13.51 -4.09
CA GLU A 8 4.91 14.95 -4.15
C GLU A 8 4.04 15.39 -2.97
N ASN A 9 3.13 14.52 -2.54
CA ASN A 9 2.30 14.70 -1.36
C ASN A 9 2.24 13.36 -0.60
N LEU A 10 2.69 13.37 0.65
CA LEU A 10 2.69 12.18 1.50
C LEU A 10 1.73 12.39 2.68
N TRP A 11 0.81 11.44 2.87
CA TRP A 11 -0.04 11.44 4.07
C TRP A 11 0.73 10.80 5.21
N VAL A 12 1.06 11.60 6.22
CA VAL A 12 1.79 11.15 7.41
C VAL A 12 1.36 11.97 8.61
N ASP A 13 1.18 11.32 9.75
CA ASP A 13 0.79 11.96 11.01
C ASP A 13 -0.47 12.84 10.88
N GLY A 14 -1.46 12.36 10.10
CA GLY A 14 -2.74 13.04 9.95
C GLY A 14 -2.74 14.25 9.05
N LYS A 15 -1.72 14.44 8.22
CA LYS A 15 -1.64 15.57 7.29
C LYS A 15 -0.85 15.22 6.03
N TRP A 16 -1.02 16.08 5.01
CA TRP A 16 -0.23 15.99 3.78
C TRP A 16 1.07 16.77 3.93
N GLU A 17 2.18 16.07 3.70
CA GLU A 17 3.50 16.67 3.62
C GLU A 17 3.96 16.74 2.17
N LYS A 18 4.51 17.87 1.75
CA LYS A 18 5.02 18.07 0.40
C LYS A 18 6.42 17.48 0.25
N ASP A 19 6.69 16.94 -0.96
CA ASP A 19 8.04 16.56 -1.39
C ASP A 19 8.80 15.74 -0.36
N SER A 20 8.36 14.49 -0.18
CA SER A 20 8.91 13.57 0.81
C SER A 20 9.47 12.31 0.15
N LEU A 21 10.62 11.87 0.61
CA LEU A 21 11.23 10.62 0.19
C LEU A 21 11.04 9.56 1.29
N ILE A 22 10.45 8.44 0.92
CA ILE A 22 10.24 7.30 1.80
C ILE A 22 11.27 6.24 1.46
N ILE A 23 12.07 5.85 2.45
CA ILE A 23 13.06 4.79 2.29
C ILE A 23 12.56 3.54 2.99
N ILE A 24 12.37 2.48 2.22
CA ILE A 24 11.90 1.18 2.71
C ILE A 24 13.06 0.20 2.65
N ASN A 25 13.31 -0.48 3.76
CA ASN A 25 14.35 -1.49 3.85
C ASN A 25 13.80 -2.73 4.53
N LYS A 26 13.94 -3.88 3.88
CA LYS A 26 13.46 -5.18 4.39
C LYS A 26 11.99 -5.14 4.76
N GLY A 27 11.16 -4.51 3.91
CA GLY A 27 9.72 -4.44 4.10
C GLY A 27 9.25 -3.44 5.17
N GLN A 28 10.14 -2.63 5.70
CA GLN A 28 9.79 -1.64 6.73
C GLN A 28 10.22 -0.25 6.30
N ILE A 29 9.46 0.76 6.72
CA ILE A 29 9.84 2.16 6.52
C ILE A 29 11.02 2.47 7.43
N GLU A 30 12.18 2.70 6.83
CA GLU A 30 13.39 3.03 7.56
C GLU A 30 13.47 4.51 7.89
N LYS A 31 13.06 5.38 6.93
CA LYS A 31 13.23 6.81 7.04
C LYS A 31 12.30 7.55 6.11
N ILE A 32 11.83 8.71 6.54
CA ILE A 32 11.12 9.66 5.70
C ILE A 32 11.89 10.98 5.77
N THR A 33 12.32 11.50 4.62
CA THR A 33 13.06 12.77 4.53
C THR A 33 12.30 13.77 3.69
N ALA A 34 12.32 15.03 4.12
CA ALA A 34 11.70 16.12 3.39
C ALA A 34 12.65 16.66 2.31
N GLY A 35 12.07 17.19 1.26
CA GLY A 35 12.80 17.88 0.20
C GLY A 35 12.79 17.15 -1.14
N LYS A 36 12.95 17.91 -2.20
CA LYS A 36 12.96 17.38 -3.56
C LYS A 36 14.23 16.58 -3.82
N THR A 37 14.09 15.48 -4.55
CA THR A 37 15.20 14.65 -5.01
C THR A 37 14.85 14.01 -6.34
N LYS A 38 15.86 13.64 -7.09
CA LYS A 38 15.73 12.81 -8.30
C LYS A 38 16.23 11.39 -8.07
N GLU A 39 16.69 11.09 -6.85
CA GLU A 39 17.22 9.76 -6.48
C GLU A 39 16.14 8.91 -5.85
N TYR A 40 15.31 8.29 -6.67
CA TYR A 40 14.24 7.42 -6.24
C TYR A 40 14.04 6.27 -7.23
N ASP A 41 13.40 5.20 -6.77
CA ASP A 41 13.04 4.06 -7.60
C ASP A 41 11.64 4.25 -8.19
N TYR A 42 10.72 4.83 -7.41
CA TYR A 42 9.35 5.14 -7.83
C TYR A 42 8.95 6.52 -7.37
N THR A 43 8.02 7.13 -8.09
CA THR A 43 7.45 8.41 -7.71
C THR A 43 5.95 8.42 -7.95
N ALA A 44 5.23 9.20 -7.14
CA ALA A 44 3.81 9.40 -7.29
C ALA A 44 3.42 10.79 -6.80
N ALA A 45 2.32 11.31 -7.34
CA ALA A 45 1.79 12.60 -6.90
C ALA A 45 1.27 12.52 -5.47
N TYR A 46 0.62 11.41 -5.11
CA TYR A 46 0.05 11.19 -3.78
C TYR A 46 0.42 9.81 -3.29
N VAL A 47 0.93 9.74 -2.07
CA VAL A 47 1.24 8.48 -1.39
C VAL A 47 0.60 8.49 0.00
N ALA A 48 -0.07 7.42 0.34
CA ALA A 48 -0.71 7.23 1.63
C ALA A 48 -0.58 5.77 2.04
N PRO A 49 -0.77 5.44 3.33
CA PRO A 49 -0.82 4.05 3.77
C PRO A 49 -1.94 3.29 3.07
N GLY A 50 -1.74 2.00 2.85
CA GLY A 50 -2.78 1.13 2.34
C GLY A 50 -3.96 1.03 3.29
N VAL A 51 -5.14 0.73 2.73
CA VAL A 51 -6.39 0.61 3.48
C VAL A 51 -6.53 -0.81 4.04
N ILE A 52 -7.05 -0.91 5.25
CA ILE A 52 -7.43 -2.19 5.85
C ILE A 52 -8.96 -2.29 5.81
N ASP A 53 -9.48 -3.35 5.17
CA ASP A 53 -10.90 -3.62 5.13
C ASP A 53 -11.25 -4.63 6.24
N ASN A 54 -11.96 -4.19 7.25
CA ASN A 54 -12.24 -4.99 8.43
C ASN A 54 -13.55 -5.79 8.38
N HIS A 55 -14.26 -5.73 7.24
CA HIS A 55 -15.50 -6.49 7.04
C HIS A 55 -15.76 -6.69 5.55
N ILE A 56 -15.42 -7.86 5.04
CA ILE A 56 -15.54 -8.15 3.61
C ILE A 56 -15.85 -9.64 3.40
N HIS A 57 -16.77 -9.93 2.50
CA HIS A 57 -17.22 -11.29 2.18
C HIS A 57 -16.53 -11.89 0.96
N GLY A 58 -15.73 -11.13 0.25
CA GLY A 58 -15.09 -11.49 -0.99
C GLY A 58 -15.28 -10.41 -2.04
N GLY A 59 -15.05 -10.74 -3.29
CA GLY A 59 -15.20 -9.85 -4.43
C GLY A 59 -14.53 -10.45 -5.64
N ASP A 60 -14.73 -9.85 -6.79
CA ASP A 60 -14.11 -10.29 -8.05
C ASP A 60 -14.27 -11.79 -8.32
N GLY A 61 -15.46 -12.33 -8.02
CA GLY A 61 -15.76 -13.74 -8.21
C GLY A 61 -15.35 -14.66 -7.07
N PHE A 62 -14.68 -14.13 -6.03
CA PHE A 62 -14.33 -14.90 -4.84
C PHE A 62 -15.38 -14.70 -3.73
N ASP A 63 -15.81 -15.80 -3.13
CA ASP A 63 -16.76 -15.79 -2.01
C ASP A 63 -16.13 -16.56 -0.83
N ILE A 64 -16.01 -15.91 0.33
CA ILE A 64 -15.37 -16.52 1.50
C ILE A 64 -16.10 -17.76 2.00
N THR A 65 -17.40 -17.90 1.69
CA THR A 65 -18.16 -19.10 2.07
C THR A 65 -17.82 -20.31 1.21
N LYS A 66 -17.14 -20.12 0.09
CA LYS A 66 -16.67 -21.18 -0.82
C LYS A 66 -15.17 -21.06 -0.99
N PRO A 67 -14.39 -21.24 0.08
CA PRO A 67 -12.96 -20.90 0.05
C PRO A 67 -12.15 -21.89 -0.77
N SER A 68 -11.15 -21.37 -1.46
CA SER A 68 -10.04 -22.12 -2.01
C SER A 68 -8.78 -21.28 -1.83
N VAL A 69 -7.65 -21.94 -1.64
CA VAL A 69 -6.37 -21.22 -1.46
C VAL A 69 -6.05 -20.40 -2.70
N GLU A 70 -6.21 -20.98 -3.89
CA GLU A 70 -5.95 -20.32 -5.16
C GLU A 70 -6.86 -19.10 -5.35
N GLY A 71 -8.16 -19.28 -5.11
CA GLY A 71 -9.14 -18.19 -5.24
C GLY A 71 -8.84 -17.06 -4.27
N MET A 72 -8.47 -17.37 -3.03
CA MET A 72 -8.12 -16.36 -2.04
C MET A 72 -6.86 -15.59 -2.44
N VAL A 73 -5.81 -16.29 -2.88
CA VAL A 73 -4.57 -15.63 -3.31
C VAL A 73 -4.83 -14.68 -4.49
N ASN A 74 -5.60 -15.12 -5.49
CA ASN A 74 -5.94 -14.28 -6.64
C ASN A 74 -6.76 -13.07 -6.23
N TRP A 75 -7.74 -13.25 -5.34
CA TRP A 75 -8.55 -12.16 -4.83
C TRP A 75 -7.71 -11.14 -4.08
N LEU A 76 -6.82 -11.58 -3.18
CA LEU A 76 -5.96 -10.69 -2.41
C LEU A 76 -5.02 -9.90 -3.33
N LYS A 77 -4.48 -10.52 -4.37
CA LYS A 77 -3.67 -9.81 -5.38
C LYS A 77 -4.47 -8.73 -6.10
N ASN A 78 -5.72 -9.02 -6.44
CA ASN A 78 -6.57 -8.06 -7.15
C ASN A 78 -6.91 -6.85 -6.28
N ILE A 79 -7.32 -7.06 -5.03
CA ILE A 79 -7.66 -5.95 -4.15
C ILE A 79 -6.43 -5.12 -3.75
N ALA A 80 -5.24 -5.72 -3.70
CA ALA A 80 -4.01 -4.99 -3.43
C ALA A 80 -3.77 -3.89 -4.48
N GLN A 81 -4.14 -4.13 -5.73
CA GLN A 81 -4.03 -3.14 -6.81
C GLN A 81 -4.94 -1.93 -6.56
N ASN A 82 -5.95 -2.05 -5.73
CA ASN A 82 -6.87 -0.97 -5.34
C ASN A 82 -6.47 -0.31 -4.02
N GLY A 83 -5.27 -0.60 -3.51
CA GLY A 83 -4.75 0.02 -2.30
C GLY A 83 -5.16 -0.65 -1.00
N ILE A 84 -5.75 -1.84 -1.05
CA ILE A 84 -6.13 -2.59 0.15
C ILE A 84 -4.95 -3.48 0.55
N CYS A 85 -4.38 -3.24 1.74
CA CYS A 85 -3.22 -3.95 2.22
C CYS A 85 -3.51 -4.97 3.33
N GLY A 86 -4.73 -5.02 3.83
CA GLY A 86 -5.15 -5.98 4.82
C GLY A 86 -6.66 -6.17 4.80
N VAL A 87 -7.12 -7.38 5.13
CA VAL A 87 -8.55 -7.71 5.16
C VAL A 87 -8.86 -8.59 6.35
N LEU A 88 -10.10 -8.49 6.83
CA LEU A 88 -10.70 -9.43 7.75
C LEU A 88 -11.91 -10.05 7.04
N PRO A 89 -11.73 -11.18 6.34
CA PRO A 89 -12.83 -11.84 5.66
C PRO A 89 -13.87 -12.34 6.67
N THR A 90 -15.13 -12.07 6.41
CA THR A 90 -16.24 -12.39 7.31
C THR A 90 -17.40 -13.12 6.58
#